data_c7656b8df3d5cfc17eb2994f3dffccdf
#
_entry.id   c7656b8df3d5cfc17eb2994f3dffccdf
#
_cell.length_a   1.000
_cell.length_b   1.000
_cell.length_c   1.000
_cell.angle_alpha   90.00
_cell.angle_beta   90.00
_cell.angle_gamma   90.00
#
_symmetry.space_group_name_H-M   'P 1'
#
loop_
_entity.id
_entity.type
_entity.pdbx_description
1 polymer ?
#
loop_
_entity_poly.entity_id
_entity_poly.type
_entity_poly.pdbx_seq_one_letter_code
_entity_poly.pdbx_strand_id
1 'polypeptide(L)'
;MSKASIKLAFSDKYDHEHSLHYLEKHQDGMARKLSDYRDQQLARRALALAGGPNLVLDLPCGAGRFWSTLAEQPNRIILAADNSADMLATAMAAQPKHITEHVRTLQTSAFDINLPDNSVDSIFCMRLLHHIEKPEHRLALLKEFHRTTRDSVIISLWVDGNYKAWRRKALEKKRARRGRAHENSNRFVINRTTVEQEFIEAGFNIQTHLDFLASYSMWRVYVLRKNN
;
A
#
# COMPACT_ATOMS: atom_id res chain seq x y z
N MET A 1 -9.21 -16.80 21.39
CA MET A 1 -9.66 -15.41 21.61
C MET A 1 -9.83 -14.77 20.26
N SER A 2 -11.06 -14.35 19.89
CA SER A 2 -11.33 -13.65 18.63
C SER A 2 -10.54 -12.34 18.61
N LYS A 3 -9.62 -12.18 17.65
CA LYS A 3 -8.95 -10.89 17.39
C LYS A 3 -10.03 -9.87 17.06
N ALA A 4 -10.15 -8.79 17.82
CA ALA A 4 -11.08 -7.70 17.50
C ALA A 4 -10.76 -7.22 16.09
N SER A 5 -11.73 -7.29 15.18
CA SER A 5 -11.60 -6.87 13.78
C SER A 5 -11.33 -5.37 13.74
N ILE A 6 -10.09 -4.97 13.38
CA ILE A 6 -9.74 -3.56 13.16
C ILE A 6 -10.41 -3.13 11.85
N LYS A 7 -11.46 -2.29 11.95
CA LYS A 7 -12.08 -1.64 10.80
C LYS A 7 -11.50 -0.25 10.61
N LEU A 8 -11.05 0.06 9.39
CA LEU A 8 -10.60 1.39 9.03
C LEU A 8 -11.80 2.19 8.48
N ALA A 9 -11.97 3.43 8.94
CA ALA A 9 -13.11 4.28 8.57
C ALA A 9 -13.27 4.54 7.06
N PHE A 10 -12.21 4.30 6.26
CA PHE A 10 -12.30 4.42 4.80
C PHE A 10 -12.73 3.13 4.10
N SER A 11 -12.67 1.96 4.75
CA SER A 11 -13.02 0.67 4.12
C SER A 11 -14.52 0.56 3.83
N ASP A 12 -15.37 1.27 4.58
CA ASP A 12 -16.81 1.25 4.39
C ASP A 12 -17.30 2.09 3.19
N LYS A 13 -16.38 2.80 2.51
CA LYS A 13 -16.69 3.65 1.35
C LYS A 13 -16.47 2.97 -0.01
N TYR A 14 -16.00 1.74 -0.03
CA TYR A 14 -15.73 1.00 -1.26
C TYR A 14 -16.88 0.06 -1.60
N ASP A 15 -18.03 0.66 -2.01
CA ASP A 15 -19.12 -0.03 -2.68
C ASP A 15 -18.90 -0.10 -4.20
N HIS A 16 -19.79 -0.77 -4.90
CA HIS A 16 -19.67 -1.01 -6.34
C HIS A 16 -19.57 0.27 -7.19
N GLU A 17 -20.28 1.34 -6.84
CA GLU A 17 -20.22 2.64 -7.55
C GLU A 17 -18.86 3.32 -7.38
N HIS A 18 -18.28 3.27 -6.19
CA HIS A 18 -16.94 3.84 -5.93
C HIS A 18 -15.83 3.08 -6.63
N SER A 19 -15.94 1.77 -6.82
CA SER A 19 -14.91 0.95 -7.48
C SER A 19 -14.81 1.25 -8.97
N LEU A 20 -15.92 1.47 -9.68
CA LEU A 20 -15.96 1.90 -11.08
C LEU A 20 -15.41 3.33 -11.25
N HIS A 21 -15.81 4.24 -10.38
CA HIS A 21 -15.35 5.64 -10.40
C HIS A 21 -13.84 5.78 -10.07
N TYR A 22 -13.27 4.82 -9.35
CA TYR A 22 -11.85 4.77 -9.04
C TYR A 22 -11.00 4.49 -10.29
N LEU A 23 -11.46 3.62 -11.20
CA LEU A 23 -10.79 3.34 -12.48
C LEU A 23 -10.77 4.55 -13.40
N GLU A 24 -11.91 5.25 -13.57
CA GLU A 24 -12.02 6.43 -14.43
C GLU A 24 -11.16 7.59 -13.92
N LYS A 25 -11.11 7.80 -12.63
CA LYS A 25 -10.38 8.90 -11.98
C LYS A 25 -8.85 8.87 -12.21
N HIS A 26 -8.28 7.72 -12.51
CA HIS A 26 -6.82 7.60 -12.69
C HIS A 26 -6.35 7.83 -14.13
N GLN A 27 -7.25 7.93 -15.10
CA GLN A 27 -6.90 8.10 -16.52
C GLN A 27 -6.91 9.55 -17.01
N ASP A 28 -7.43 10.52 -16.25
CA ASP A 28 -7.59 11.91 -16.68
C ASP A 28 -6.39 12.81 -16.32
N GLY A 29 -5.77 13.37 -17.37
CA GLY A 29 -4.80 14.46 -17.31
C GLY A 29 -3.33 14.03 -17.26
N MET A 30 -2.47 14.81 -17.96
CA MET A 30 -1.03 14.54 -18.12
C MET A 30 -0.27 14.40 -16.77
N ALA A 31 -0.63 15.21 -15.77
CA ALA A 31 0.03 15.16 -14.46
C ALA A 31 -0.25 13.84 -13.72
N ARG A 32 -1.44 13.25 -13.88
CA ARG A 32 -1.79 11.96 -13.29
C ARG A 32 -1.08 10.81 -14.03
N LYS A 33 -1.02 10.85 -15.36
CA LYS A 33 -0.27 9.87 -16.16
C LYS A 33 1.21 9.86 -15.79
N LEU A 34 1.83 11.03 -15.62
CA LEU A 34 3.22 11.14 -15.18
C LEU A 34 3.43 10.62 -13.75
N SER A 35 2.49 10.92 -12.86
CA SER A 35 2.51 10.37 -11.49
C SER A 35 2.35 8.86 -11.48
N ASP A 36 1.46 8.32 -12.30
CA ASP A 36 1.26 6.88 -12.43
C ASP A 36 2.51 6.21 -13.00
N TYR A 37 3.07 6.74 -14.08
CA TYR A 37 4.32 6.25 -14.67
C TYR A 37 5.45 6.20 -13.62
N ARG A 38 5.58 7.25 -12.80
CA ARG A 38 6.58 7.28 -11.73
C ARG A 38 6.32 6.23 -10.65
N ASP A 39 5.07 6.02 -10.25
CA ASP A 39 4.69 4.97 -9.29
C ASP A 39 5.05 3.57 -9.83
N GLN A 40 4.76 3.31 -11.12
CA GLN A 40 5.11 2.04 -11.79
C GLN A 40 6.64 1.83 -11.84
N GLN A 41 7.43 2.89 -12.13
CA GLN A 41 8.88 2.81 -12.09
C GLN A 41 9.41 2.47 -10.69
N LEU A 42 8.84 3.10 -9.64
CA LEU A 42 9.22 2.81 -8.26
C LEU A 42 8.86 1.37 -7.87
N ALA A 43 7.70 0.89 -8.30
CA ALA A 43 7.27 -0.49 -8.08
C ALA A 43 8.25 -1.50 -8.73
N ARG A 44 8.62 -1.31 -10.01
CA ARG A 44 9.62 -2.17 -10.70
C ARG A 44 10.95 -2.19 -9.96
N ARG A 45 11.43 -1.01 -9.58
CA ARG A 45 12.71 -0.89 -8.85
C ARG A 45 12.65 -1.55 -7.48
N ALA A 46 11.54 -1.38 -6.75
CA ALA A 46 11.35 -2.01 -5.44
C ALA A 46 11.28 -3.54 -5.55
N LEU A 47 10.57 -4.08 -6.56
CA LEU A 47 10.50 -5.50 -6.85
C LEU A 47 11.88 -6.09 -7.19
N ALA A 48 12.69 -5.39 -7.99
CA ALA A 48 14.06 -5.80 -8.30
C ALA A 48 14.95 -5.81 -7.04
N LEU A 49 14.86 -4.78 -6.20
CA LEU A 49 15.59 -4.68 -4.93
C LEU A 49 15.13 -5.74 -3.92
N ALA A 50 13.87 -6.15 -3.97
CA ALA A 50 13.34 -7.26 -3.19
C ALA A 50 13.79 -8.65 -3.73
N GLY A 51 14.64 -8.71 -4.76
CA GLY A 51 15.16 -9.96 -5.31
C GLY A 51 14.25 -10.61 -6.36
N GLY A 52 13.27 -9.89 -6.92
CA GLY A 52 12.39 -10.40 -7.96
C GLY A 52 11.47 -11.54 -7.47
N PRO A 53 10.65 -11.35 -6.42
CA PRO A 53 9.84 -12.41 -5.83
C PRO A 53 8.88 -13.04 -6.84
N ASN A 54 8.66 -14.35 -6.74
CA ASN A 54 7.79 -15.11 -7.66
C ASN A 54 6.34 -15.17 -7.16
N LEU A 55 6.11 -15.33 -5.87
CA LEU A 55 4.78 -15.33 -5.28
C LEU A 55 4.59 -14.03 -4.47
N VAL A 56 3.81 -13.10 -5.03
CA VAL A 56 3.59 -11.77 -4.45
C VAL A 56 2.15 -11.62 -3.98
N LEU A 57 1.96 -11.27 -2.71
CA LEU A 57 0.67 -10.85 -2.19
C LEU A 57 0.53 -9.33 -2.41
N ASP A 58 -0.37 -8.92 -3.31
CA ASP A 58 -0.74 -7.53 -3.54
C ASP A 58 -1.92 -7.18 -2.62
N LEU A 59 -1.67 -6.43 -1.54
CA LEU A 59 -2.65 -6.14 -0.49
C LEU A 59 -2.49 -4.70 0.07
N PRO A 60 -3.52 -3.83 -0.11
CA PRO A 60 -4.74 -4.02 -0.89
C PRO A 60 -4.48 -3.85 -2.37
N CYS A 61 -5.02 -4.72 -3.19
CA CYS A 61 -4.85 -4.65 -4.63
C CYS A 61 -5.70 -3.57 -5.31
N GLY A 62 -6.81 -3.17 -4.65
CA GLY A 62 -7.78 -2.25 -5.22
C GLY A 62 -8.26 -2.71 -6.61
N ALA A 63 -8.27 -1.82 -7.57
CA ALA A 63 -8.64 -2.12 -8.95
C ALA A 63 -7.51 -2.72 -9.81
N GLY A 64 -6.50 -3.35 -9.22
CA GLY A 64 -5.41 -4.00 -9.95
C GLY A 64 -4.41 -3.05 -10.61
N ARG A 65 -4.23 -1.84 -10.06
CA ARG A 65 -3.41 -0.77 -10.66
C ARG A 65 -1.97 -1.19 -10.99
N PHE A 66 -1.39 -2.08 -10.19
CA PHE A 66 0.00 -2.53 -10.35
C PHE A 66 0.13 -3.91 -11.00
N TRP A 67 -0.98 -4.56 -11.38
CA TRP A 67 -0.93 -5.93 -11.91
C TRP A 67 -0.13 -6.03 -13.20
N SER A 68 -0.22 -5.04 -14.10
CA SER A 68 0.61 -5.01 -15.30
C SER A 68 2.11 -5.01 -14.98
N THR A 69 2.53 -4.23 -14.00
CA THR A 69 3.94 -4.20 -13.53
C THR A 69 4.33 -5.48 -12.79
N LEU A 70 3.44 -6.04 -11.98
CA LEU A 70 3.69 -7.30 -11.29
C LEU A 70 3.81 -8.46 -12.30
N ALA A 71 3.00 -8.50 -13.34
CA ALA A 71 2.99 -9.53 -14.39
C ALA A 71 4.14 -9.42 -15.41
N GLU A 72 4.97 -8.37 -15.37
CA GLU A 72 6.15 -8.25 -16.24
C GLU A 72 7.16 -9.40 -16.06
N GLN A 73 7.17 -10.05 -14.91
CA GLN A 73 7.93 -11.28 -14.68
C GLN A 73 7.04 -12.49 -15.02
N PRO A 74 7.34 -13.26 -16.07
CA PRO A 74 6.44 -14.29 -16.62
C PRO A 74 6.02 -15.38 -15.63
N ASN A 75 6.90 -15.74 -14.70
CA ASN A 75 6.65 -16.81 -13.73
C ASN A 75 6.05 -16.30 -12.40
N ARG A 76 5.79 -14.99 -12.30
CA ARG A 76 5.21 -14.43 -11.08
C ARG A 76 3.74 -14.76 -10.96
N ILE A 77 3.38 -15.28 -9.79
CA ILE A 77 1.99 -15.45 -9.36
C ILE A 77 1.62 -14.27 -8.48
N ILE A 78 0.54 -13.58 -8.82
CA ILE A 78 -0.01 -12.46 -8.08
C ILE A 78 -1.19 -12.97 -7.26
N LEU A 79 -1.03 -13.02 -5.95
CA LEU A 79 -2.15 -13.22 -5.05
C LEU A 79 -2.75 -11.84 -4.71
N ALA A 80 -3.79 -11.48 -5.44
CA ALA A 80 -4.44 -10.18 -5.31
C ALA A 80 -5.46 -10.21 -4.18
N ALA A 81 -5.23 -9.42 -3.15
CA ALA A 81 -6.06 -9.42 -1.96
C ALA A 81 -6.67 -8.05 -1.67
N ASP A 82 -7.91 -8.04 -1.28
CA ASP A 82 -8.62 -6.84 -0.81
C ASP A 82 -9.68 -7.24 0.21
N ASN A 83 -10.09 -6.30 1.05
CA ASN A 83 -11.20 -6.50 1.99
C ASN A 83 -12.58 -6.48 1.29
N SER A 84 -12.67 -5.83 0.12
CA SER A 84 -13.88 -5.70 -0.69
C SER A 84 -13.90 -6.74 -1.82
N ALA A 85 -14.90 -7.63 -1.80
CA ALA A 85 -15.15 -8.56 -2.90
C ALA A 85 -15.49 -7.83 -4.22
N ASP A 86 -16.18 -6.69 -4.14
CA ASP A 86 -16.54 -5.87 -5.30
C ASP A 86 -15.31 -5.27 -5.97
N MET A 87 -14.29 -4.85 -5.17
CA MET A 87 -13.02 -4.38 -5.70
C MET A 87 -12.28 -5.49 -6.44
N LEU A 88 -12.24 -6.70 -5.91
CA LEU A 88 -11.63 -7.86 -6.57
C LEU A 88 -12.33 -8.19 -7.89
N ALA A 89 -13.67 -8.25 -7.89
CA ALA A 89 -14.46 -8.50 -9.10
C ALA A 89 -14.24 -7.41 -10.16
N THR A 90 -14.26 -6.13 -9.75
CA THR A 90 -13.99 -4.98 -10.63
C THR A 90 -12.59 -5.04 -11.21
N ALA A 91 -11.57 -5.36 -10.41
CA ALA A 91 -10.20 -5.49 -10.86
C ALA A 91 -10.05 -6.59 -11.91
N MET A 92 -10.62 -7.77 -11.67
CA MET A 92 -10.59 -8.90 -12.61
C MET A 92 -11.31 -8.58 -13.93
N ALA A 93 -12.42 -7.84 -13.88
CA ALA A 93 -13.17 -7.45 -15.07
C ALA A 93 -12.46 -6.34 -15.90
N ALA A 94 -11.73 -5.44 -15.23
CA ALA A 94 -11.10 -4.30 -15.87
C ALA A 94 -9.73 -4.60 -16.50
N GLN A 95 -9.05 -5.67 -16.06
CA GLN A 95 -7.71 -5.99 -16.52
C GLN A 95 -7.71 -6.95 -17.73
N PRO A 96 -6.75 -6.80 -18.67
CA PRO A 96 -6.63 -7.70 -19.82
C PRO A 96 -6.37 -9.15 -19.39
N LYS A 97 -6.84 -10.10 -20.21
CA LYS A 97 -6.74 -11.54 -19.93
C LYS A 97 -5.31 -12.03 -19.65
N HIS A 98 -4.34 -11.55 -20.45
CA HIS A 98 -2.93 -11.90 -20.27
C HIS A 98 -2.34 -11.42 -18.93
N ILE A 99 -2.97 -10.45 -18.24
CA ILE A 99 -2.61 -10.03 -16.90
C ILE A 99 -3.32 -10.91 -15.87
N THR A 100 -4.63 -11.13 -16.05
CA THR A 100 -5.44 -11.87 -15.07
C THR A 100 -5.09 -13.36 -15.01
N GLU A 101 -4.44 -13.92 -16.01
CA GLU A 101 -3.90 -15.29 -15.99
C GLU A 101 -2.83 -15.49 -14.88
N HIS A 102 -2.11 -14.42 -14.51
CA HIS A 102 -1.14 -14.41 -13.41
C HIS A 102 -1.78 -14.18 -12.04
N VAL A 103 -3.08 -13.85 -11.98
CA VAL A 103 -3.74 -13.39 -10.77
C VAL A 103 -4.62 -14.48 -10.15
N ARG A 104 -4.51 -14.60 -8.82
CA ARG A 104 -5.46 -15.33 -7.96
C ARG A 104 -6.02 -14.35 -6.94
N THR A 105 -7.31 -14.34 -6.75
CA THR A 105 -7.98 -13.40 -5.83
C THR A 105 -8.17 -14.01 -4.45
N LEU A 106 -8.03 -13.18 -3.41
CA LEU A 106 -8.25 -13.55 -2.02
C LEU A 106 -8.97 -12.41 -1.30
N GLN A 107 -10.19 -12.64 -0.83
CA GLN A 107 -10.85 -11.66 0.04
C GLN A 107 -10.32 -11.83 1.46
N THR A 108 -9.62 -10.80 1.97
CA THR A 108 -9.04 -10.83 3.32
C THR A 108 -8.78 -9.43 3.85
N SER A 109 -8.66 -9.32 5.18
CA SER A 109 -8.22 -8.10 5.85
C SER A 109 -6.69 -8.06 5.92
N ALA A 110 -6.09 -6.87 5.77
CA ALA A 110 -4.65 -6.67 5.99
C ALA A 110 -4.22 -6.84 7.47
N PHE A 111 -5.20 -6.91 8.39
CA PHE A 111 -4.97 -7.12 9.82
C PHE A 111 -5.17 -8.58 10.26
N ASP A 112 -5.70 -9.41 9.38
CA ASP A 112 -5.97 -10.84 9.61
C ASP A 112 -6.01 -11.55 8.27
N ILE A 113 -4.81 -11.84 7.74
CA ILE A 113 -4.63 -12.40 6.40
C ILE A 113 -4.93 -13.90 6.45
N ASN A 114 -5.93 -14.34 5.68
CA ASN A 114 -6.33 -15.74 5.62
C ASN A 114 -5.34 -16.60 4.80
N LEU A 115 -4.09 -16.60 5.25
CA LEU A 115 -3.00 -17.39 4.70
C LEU A 115 -2.14 -17.96 5.85
N PRO A 116 -1.51 -19.13 5.65
CA PRO A 116 -0.53 -19.67 6.60
C PRO A 116 0.67 -18.75 6.81
N ASP A 117 1.41 -18.99 7.87
CA ASP A 117 2.70 -18.35 8.13
C ASP A 117 3.68 -18.64 6.98
N ASN A 118 4.50 -17.65 6.61
CA ASN A 118 5.53 -17.80 5.59
C ASN A 118 5.00 -18.34 4.25
N SER A 119 3.82 -17.94 3.81
CA SER A 119 3.14 -18.49 2.63
C SER A 119 3.46 -17.76 1.33
N VAL A 120 3.94 -16.51 1.37
CA VAL A 120 4.28 -15.74 0.17
C VAL A 120 5.73 -15.24 0.22
N ASP A 121 6.36 -15.03 -0.94
CA ASP A 121 7.74 -14.53 -1.00
C ASP A 121 7.81 -13.06 -0.56
N SER A 122 6.86 -12.27 -1.04
CA SER A 122 6.81 -10.84 -0.75
C SER A 122 5.38 -10.34 -0.62
N ILE A 123 5.19 -9.35 0.25
CA ILE A 123 3.94 -8.56 0.30
C ILE A 123 4.20 -7.23 -0.39
N PHE A 124 3.33 -6.90 -1.34
CA PHE A 124 3.33 -5.62 -2.06
C PHE A 124 2.15 -4.79 -1.56
N CYS A 125 2.43 -3.82 -0.69
CA CYS A 125 1.43 -3.00 -0.03
C CYS A 125 1.54 -1.54 -0.44
N MET A 126 0.82 -1.16 -1.47
CA MET A 126 0.87 0.20 -1.98
C MET A 126 -0.34 1.01 -1.52
N ARG A 127 -0.06 2.19 -0.97
CA ARG A 127 -1.07 3.22 -0.62
C ARG A 127 -2.07 2.85 0.48
N LEU A 128 -1.69 1.97 1.42
CA LEU A 128 -2.52 1.63 2.58
C LEU A 128 -2.06 2.35 3.85
N LEU A 129 -0.75 2.29 4.19
CA LEU A 129 -0.26 2.63 5.54
C LEU A 129 -0.54 4.09 5.95
N HIS A 130 -0.55 5.02 4.99
CA HIS A 130 -0.87 6.43 5.26
C HIS A 130 -2.36 6.70 5.60
N HIS A 131 -3.23 5.69 5.52
CA HIS A 131 -4.61 5.75 6.00
C HIS A 131 -4.76 5.26 7.45
N ILE A 132 -3.70 4.74 8.05
CA ILE A 132 -3.72 4.19 9.40
C ILE A 132 -3.09 5.20 10.35
N GLU A 133 -3.93 5.90 11.12
CA GLU A 133 -3.50 6.95 12.05
C GLU A 133 -2.78 6.38 13.25
N LYS A 134 -3.37 5.35 13.88
CA LYS A 134 -2.93 4.81 15.16
C LYS A 134 -1.69 3.94 15.02
N PRO A 135 -0.61 4.20 15.78
CA PRO A 135 0.62 3.39 15.76
C PRO A 135 0.36 1.91 16.03
N GLU A 136 -0.50 1.61 17.02
CA GLU A 136 -0.86 0.25 17.38
C GLU A 136 -1.52 -0.53 16.23
N HIS A 137 -2.32 0.14 15.39
CA HIS A 137 -2.91 -0.49 14.21
C HIS A 137 -1.87 -0.72 13.12
N ARG A 138 -0.93 0.24 12.90
CA ARG A 138 0.16 0.04 11.94
C ARG A 138 1.06 -1.12 12.35
N LEU A 139 1.37 -1.21 13.65
CA LEU A 139 2.17 -2.32 14.18
C LEU A 139 1.43 -3.67 14.05
N ALA A 140 0.13 -3.72 14.30
CA ALA A 140 -0.67 -4.93 14.12
C ALA A 140 -0.65 -5.41 12.66
N LEU A 141 -0.81 -4.51 11.68
CA LEU A 141 -0.69 -4.79 10.25
C LEU A 141 0.71 -5.32 9.90
N LEU A 142 1.77 -4.65 10.37
CA LEU A 142 3.15 -5.03 10.09
C LEU A 142 3.50 -6.40 10.68
N LYS A 143 3.00 -6.73 11.87
CA LYS A 143 3.16 -8.07 12.48
C LYS A 143 2.45 -9.15 11.67
N GLU A 144 1.28 -8.85 11.10
CA GLU A 144 0.56 -9.76 10.22
C GLU A 144 1.29 -9.96 8.89
N PHE A 145 1.91 -8.90 8.35
CA PHE A 145 2.78 -9.00 7.18
C PHE A 145 4.04 -9.83 7.49
N HIS A 146 4.63 -9.63 8.67
CA HIS A 146 5.78 -10.45 9.10
C HIS A 146 5.41 -11.93 9.23
N ARG A 147 4.24 -12.25 9.76
CA ARG A 147 3.74 -13.63 9.85
C ARG A 147 3.61 -14.26 8.46
N THR A 148 3.00 -13.53 7.52
CA THR A 148 2.57 -14.09 6.23
C THR A 148 3.70 -14.15 5.21
N THR A 149 4.62 -13.17 5.18
CA THR A 149 5.76 -13.21 4.25
C THR A 149 6.88 -14.11 4.74
N ARG A 150 7.59 -14.74 3.81
CA ARG A 150 8.83 -15.49 4.10
C ARG A 150 10.09 -14.67 3.94
N ASP A 151 10.06 -13.58 3.15
CA ASP A 151 11.27 -12.83 2.83
C ASP A 151 11.11 -11.31 2.94
N SER A 152 10.22 -10.69 2.17
CA SER A 152 10.22 -9.23 2.05
C SER A 152 8.84 -8.59 2.07
N VAL A 153 8.84 -7.27 2.32
CA VAL A 153 7.67 -6.40 2.18
C VAL A 153 8.05 -5.14 1.41
N ILE A 154 7.30 -4.82 0.37
CA ILE A 154 7.36 -3.55 -0.34
C ILE A 154 6.18 -2.71 0.11
N ILE A 155 6.42 -1.60 0.79
CA ILE A 155 5.34 -0.81 1.40
C ILE A 155 5.49 0.68 1.11
N SER A 156 4.39 1.35 0.73
CA SER A 156 4.40 2.79 0.48
C SER A 156 3.53 3.58 1.45
N LEU A 157 4.02 4.77 1.81
CA LEU A 157 3.32 5.67 2.73
C LEU A 157 3.73 7.13 2.53
N TRP A 158 3.09 8.02 3.27
CA TRP A 158 3.48 9.41 3.38
C TRP A 158 4.36 9.64 4.59
N VAL A 159 5.58 10.13 4.36
CA VAL A 159 6.53 10.47 5.42
C VAL A 159 6.80 11.97 5.48
N ASP A 160 7.22 12.42 6.64
CA ASP A 160 7.70 13.80 6.84
C ASP A 160 9.16 14.00 6.38
N GLY A 161 9.75 15.16 6.69
CA GLY A 161 11.12 15.50 6.29
C GLY A 161 11.25 15.99 4.85
N ASN A 162 10.15 16.43 4.19
CA ASN A 162 10.13 16.95 2.83
C ASN A 162 9.26 18.20 2.70
N TYR A 163 9.39 18.90 1.57
CA TYR A 163 8.70 20.17 1.34
C TYR A 163 7.17 20.05 1.40
N LYS A 164 6.58 19.04 0.76
CA LYS A 164 5.11 18.84 0.76
C LYS A 164 4.56 18.55 2.16
N ALA A 165 5.26 17.79 2.98
CA ALA A 165 4.87 17.52 4.35
C ALA A 165 4.91 18.80 5.21
N TRP A 166 5.98 19.59 5.07
CA TRP A 166 6.10 20.87 5.74
C TRP A 166 4.96 21.82 5.35
N ARG A 167 4.72 22.00 4.03
CA ARG A 167 3.62 22.82 3.51
C ARG A 167 2.25 22.36 4.02
N ARG A 168 2.01 21.05 4.05
CA ARG A 168 0.77 20.46 4.57
C ARG A 168 0.57 20.79 6.04
N LYS A 169 1.58 20.57 6.89
CA LYS A 169 1.55 20.91 8.32
C LYS A 169 1.28 22.41 8.54
N ALA A 170 1.89 23.29 7.74
CA ALA A 170 1.66 24.73 7.81
C ALA A 170 0.20 25.12 7.45
N LEU A 171 -0.37 24.50 6.42
CA LEU A 171 -1.76 24.71 6.03
C LEU A 171 -2.74 24.18 7.08
N GLU A 172 -2.48 23.03 7.68
CA GLU A 172 -3.30 22.45 8.75
C GLU A 172 -3.30 23.36 10.00
N LYS A 173 -2.13 23.87 10.41
CA LYS A 173 -2.04 24.86 11.49
C LYS A 173 -2.83 26.14 11.20
N LYS A 174 -2.78 26.64 9.95
CA LYS A 174 -3.54 27.84 9.53
C LYS A 174 -5.06 27.59 9.55
N ARG A 175 -5.51 26.39 9.16
CA ARG A 175 -6.93 25.99 9.19
C ARG A 175 -7.43 25.84 10.63
N ALA A 176 -6.66 25.18 11.50
CA ALA A 176 -6.98 25.03 12.91
C ALA A 176 -7.15 26.39 13.62
N ARG A 177 -6.26 27.37 13.36
CA ARG A 177 -6.39 28.75 13.90
C ARG A 177 -7.65 29.46 13.43
N ARG A 178 -8.28 29.06 12.33
CA ARG A 178 -9.51 29.64 11.78
C ARG A 178 -10.77 28.82 12.14
N GLY A 179 -10.68 27.91 13.11
CA GLY A 179 -11.80 27.04 13.51
C GLY A 179 -12.27 26.05 12.44
N ARG A 180 -11.49 25.88 11.36
CA ARG A 180 -11.78 24.95 10.26
C ARG A 180 -10.89 23.71 10.39
N ALA A 181 -10.96 23.03 11.53
CA ALA A 181 -10.31 21.73 11.67
C ALA A 181 -10.85 20.76 10.61
N HIS A 182 -9.98 19.98 9.98
CA HIS A 182 -10.38 19.05 8.93
C HIS A 182 -10.99 17.82 9.61
N GLU A 183 -12.29 17.79 9.80
CA GLU A 183 -13.04 16.69 10.43
C GLU A 183 -12.91 15.33 9.68
N ASN A 184 -12.33 15.31 8.47
CA ASN A 184 -12.28 14.11 7.61
C ASN A 184 -10.94 13.90 6.90
N SER A 185 -9.81 14.12 7.55
CA SER A 185 -8.53 13.71 6.95
C SER A 185 -8.29 12.23 7.20
N ASN A 186 -8.62 11.39 6.24
CA ASN A 186 -8.29 9.96 6.25
C ASN A 186 -6.90 9.64 5.64
N ARG A 187 -5.99 10.63 5.63
CA ARG A 187 -4.62 10.48 5.11
C ARG A 187 -3.64 11.23 6.00
N PHE A 188 -2.69 10.49 6.54
CA PHE A 188 -1.76 10.94 7.57
C PHE A 188 -0.33 10.97 7.04
N VAL A 189 0.40 12.05 7.39
CA VAL A 189 1.85 12.11 7.21
C VAL A 189 2.48 11.54 8.47
N ILE A 190 3.15 10.42 8.33
CA ILE A 190 3.75 9.71 9.46
C ILE A 190 5.18 10.21 9.66
N ASN A 191 5.57 10.39 10.92
CA ASN A 191 6.96 10.73 11.22
C ASN A 191 7.87 9.58 10.76
N ARG A 192 8.92 9.93 10.01
CA ARG A 192 9.83 8.96 9.41
C ARG A 192 10.49 8.06 10.45
N THR A 193 11.07 8.66 11.49
CA THR A 193 11.75 7.90 12.55
C THR A 193 10.78 6.96 13.27
N THR A 194 9.54 7.40 13.51
CA THR A 194 8.50 6.57 14.16
C THR A 194 8.17 5.35 13.33
N VAL A 195 7.90 5.50 12.03
CA VAL A 195 7.52 4.36 11.19
C VAL A 195 8.69 3.41 10.94
N GLU A 196 9.92 3.94 10.82
CA GLU A 196 11.13 3.12 10.70
C GLU A 196 11.35 2.27 11.97
N GLN A 197 11.05 2.82 13.14
CA GLN A 197 11.07 2.07 14.40
C GLN A 197 9.95 1.01 14.47
N GLU A 198 8.74 1.33 13.97
CA GLU A 198 7.64 0.36 13.86
C GLU A 198 7.99 -0.84 12.95
N PHE A 199 8.75 -0.62 11.87
CA PHE A 199 9.24 -1.71 11.02
C PHE A 199 10.19 -2.64 11.78
N ILE A 200 11.13 -2.08 12.54
CA ILE A 200 12.09 -2.84 13.35
C ILE A 200 11.34 -3.63 14.44
N GLU A 201 10.41 -2.99 15.14
CA GLU A 201 9.59 -3.63 16.18
C GLU A 201 8.72 -4.77 15.65
N ALA A 202 8.27 -4.67 14.40
CA ALA A 202 7.52 -5.71 13.72
C ALA A 202 8.39 -6.89 13.22
N GLY A 203 9.72 -6.82 13.37
CA GLY A 203 10.65 -7.88 12.97
C GLY A 203 11.22 -7.71 11.55
N PHE A 204 11.29 -6.47 11.03
CA PHE A 204 11.87 -6.20 9.73
C PHE A 204 13.15 -5.37 9.81
N ASN A 205 14.09 -5.63 8.92
CA ASN A 205 15.19 -4.75 8.59
C ASN A 205 14.82 -3.88 7.37
N ILE A 206 15.16 -2.60 7.42
CA ILE A 206 14.99 -1.69 6.27
C ILE A 206 16.15 -1.92 5.31
N GLN A 207 15.91 -2.60 4.20
CA GLN A 207 16.93 -2.80 3.18
C GLN A 207 17.25 -1.49 2.45
N THR A 208 16.19 -0.76 2.05
CA THR A 208 16.32 0.52 1.36
C THR A 208 14.98 1.26 1.28
N HIS A 209 15.03 2.50 0.79
CA HIS A 209 13.83 3.26 0.44
C HIS A 209 13.99 3.98 -0.91
N LEU A 210 12.88 4.26 -1.53
CA LEU A 210 12.78 4.97 -2.81
C LEU A 210 11.79 6.13 -2.66
N ASP A 211 12.28 7.36 -2.87
CA ASP A 211 11.43 8.54 -2.84
C ASP A 211 10.77 8.77 -4.21
N PHE A 212 9.50 9.16 -4.21
CA PHE A 212 8.81 9.57 -5.44
C PHE A 212 9.53 10.76 -6.10
N LEU A 213 9.78 11.81 -5.32
CA LEU A 213 10.68 12.93 -5.62
C LEU A 213 11.41 13.29 -4.31
N ALA A 214 12.72 13.08 -4.29
CA ALA A 214 13.55 13.32 -3.12
C ALA A 214 13.38 14.76 -2.59
N SER A 215 13.33 14.91 -1.28
CA SER A 215 13.17 16.17 -0.54
C SER A 215 11.90 16.97 -0.85
N TYR A 216 11.13 16.61 -1.88
CA TYR A 216 9.92 17.30 -2.30
C TYR A 216 8.63 16.56 -1.96
N SER A 217 8.49 15.28 -2.35
CA SER A 217 7.26 14.49 -2.19
C SER A 217 7.19 13.78 -0.84
N MET A 218 5.99 13.63 -0.31
CA MET A 218 5.72 12.82 0.89
C MET A 218 5.79 11.32 0.60
N TRP A 219 5.54 10.89 -0.66
CA TRP A 219 5.52 9.49 -1.03
C TRP A 219 6.90 8.86 -0.96
N ARG A 220 6.98 7.79 -0.21
CA ARG A 220 8.15 6.92 -0.08
C ARG A 220 7.73 5.46 -0.16
N VAL A 221 8.51 4.65 -0.85
CA VAL A 221 8.40 3.19 -0.88
C VAL A 221 9.57 2.62 -0.10
N TYR A 222 9.31 1.77 0.86
CA TYR A 222 10.32 1.00 1.58
C TYR A 222 10.37 -0.43 1.04
N VAL A 223 11.56 -0.99 0.99
CA VAL A 223 11.82 -2.41 0.81
C VAL A 223 12.33 -2.94 2.14
N LEU A 224 11.55 -3.79 2.76
CA LEU A 224 11.84 -4.38 4.06
C LEU A 224 12.22 -5.85 3.89
N ARG A 225 13.15 -6.33 4.71
CA ARG A 225 13.51 -7.75 4.81
C ARG A 225 13.07 -8.30 6.14
N LYS A 226 12.49 -9.49 6.12
CA LYS A 226 12.12 -10.21 7.33
C LYS A 226 13.40 -10.62 8.07
N ASN A 227 13.43 -10.39 9.39
CA ASN A 227 14.47 -10.93 10.25
C ASN A 227 14.22 -12.43 10.44
N ASN A 228 15.26 -13.23 10.35
CA ASN A 228 15.23 -14.66 10.68
C ASN A 228 15.07 -14.88 12.18
#